data_08042ad4230e1931b378b413eb1f643c
#
_entry.id   08042ad4230e1931b378b413eb1f643c
#
_cell.length_a   1.000
_cell.length_b   1.000
_cell.length_c   1.000
_cell.angle_alpha   90.00
_cell.angle_beta   90.00
_cell.angle_gamma   90.00
#
_symmetry.space_group_name_H-M   'P 1'
#
loop_
_entity.id
_entity.type
_entity.pdbx_description
1 polymer ?
#
loop_
_entity_poly.entity_id
_entity_poly.type
_entity_poly.pdbx_seq_one_letter_code
_entity_poly.pdbx_strand_id
1 'polypeptide(L)'
;NNSLIQSGTIISDRGFRFILNDKIEIKHIGNVIIGNNVQIGSNCTIDRASLDSTIIEDNVRIDNLVQIAHNVIVGNHTVIAGQSGIAGSAIIGKNCVIGGQVGIAGHIKIGNSVTIAAKSGVTKNIKDNSVIAGFPAIDINTWKKSIIKQYKDIK
;
A
#
# COMPACT_ATOMS: atom_id res chain seq x y z
N ASN A 1 -11.70 -18.18 -7.24
CA ASN A 1 -12.96 -18.10 -7.97
C ASN A 1 -13.86 -17.02 -7.39
N ASN A 2 -14.78 -16.47 -8.20
CA ASN A 2 -15.66 -15.33 -7.86
C ASN A 2 -14.91 -13.99 -7.57
N SER A 3 -13.72 -13.82 -8.10
CA SER A 3 -13.02 -12.54 -8.00
C SER A 3 -13.44 -11.63 -9.16
N LEU A 4 -13.52 -10.32 -8.87
CA LEU A 4 -13.92 -9.27 -9.81
C LEU A 4 -12.76 -8.29 -9.99
N ILE A 5 -12.40 -8.03 -11.23
CA ILE A 5 -11.39 -7.04 -11.60
C ILE A 5 -12.05 -6.04 -12.55
N GLN A 6 -12.03 -4.78 -12.18
CA GLN A 6 -12.70 -3.72 -12.95
C GLN A 6 -11.81 -3.17 -14.06
N SER A 7 -12.43 -2.38 -14.94
CA SER A 7 -11.82 -1.87 -16.17
C SER A 7 -10.54 -1.06 -15.92
N GLY A 8 -9.60 -1.18 -16.83
CA GLY A 8 -8.34 -0.43 -16.81
C GLY A 8 -7.31 -0.93 -15.80
N THR A 9 -7.63 -1.94 -15.00
CA THR A 9 -6.66 -2.52 -14.06
C THR A 9 -5.65 -3.40 -14.78
N ILE A 10 -4.37 -3.16 -14.50
CA ILE A 10 -3.23 -3.86 -15.08
C ILE A 10 -2.63 -4.79 -14.02
N ILE A 11 -2.49 -6.06 -14.35
CA ILE A 11 -1.96 -7.08 -13.45
C ILE A 11 -0.77 -7.77 -14.10
N SER A 12 0.26 -8.00 -13.30
CA SER A 12 1.45 -8.75 -13.71
C SER A 12 2.31 -8.04 -14.76
N ASP A 13 2.26 -6.72 -14.84
CA ASP A 13 3.30 -5.96 -15.51
C ASP A 13 4.56 -5.86 -14.64
N ARG A 14 5.67 -5.42 -15.21
CA ARG A 14 6.93 -5.32 -14.49
C ARG A 14 6.88 -4.24 -13.42
N GLY A 15 7.49 -4.51 -12.28
CA GLY A 15 7.61 -3.54 -11.21
C GLY A 15 8.80 -2.58 -11.41
N PHE A 16 8.95 -1.65 -10.48
CA PHE A 16 9.98 -0.61 -10.48
C PHE A 16 11.10 -0.97 -9.51
N ARG A 17 12.18 -1.58 -10.02
CA ARG A 17 13.35 -1.95 -9.21
C ARG A 17 14.66 -1.80 -10.00
N PHE A 18 15.62 -1.10 -9.42
CA PHE A 18 16.91 -0.81 -10.04
C PHE A 18 18.06 -1.06 -9.07
N ILE A 19 19.24 -1.38 -9.61
CA ILE A 19 20.52 -1.25 -8.90
C ILE A 19 20.88 0.23 -8.92
N LEU A 20 20.87 0.88 -7.73
CA LEU A 20 20.94 2.34 -7.62
C LEU A 20 22.20 2.98 -8.26
N ASN A 21 23.36 2.34 -8.11
CA ASN A 21 24.62 2.89 -8.61
C ASN A 21 24.70 2.93 -10.14
N ASP A 22 24.22 1.86 -10.79
CA ASP A 22 24.36 1.70 -12.24
C ASP A 22 23.06 1.94 -13.00
N LYS A 23 21.96 2.22 -12.27
CA LYS A 23 20.59 2.33 -12.81
C LYS A 23 20.16 1.15 -13.68
N ILE A 24 20.74 -0.04 -13.42
CA ILE A 24 20.41 -1.26 -14.13
C ILE A 24 19.04 -1.75 -13.62
N GLU A 25 18.11 -1.90 -14.54
CA GLU A 25 16.78 -2.44 -14.23
C GLU A 25 16.89 -3.92 -13.84
N ILE A 26 16.30 -4.29 -12.72
CA ILE A 26 16.16 -5.69 -12.30
C ILE A 26 14.94 -6.28 -12.97
N LYS A 27 15.15 -7.32 -13.79
CA LYS A 27 14.04 -8.01 -14.45
C LYS A 27 13.11 -8.67 -13.44
N HIS A 28 11.83 -8.48 -13.62
CA HIS A 28 10.79 -9.13 -12.84
C HIS A 28 10.31 -10.37 -13.59
N ILE A 29 10.62 -11.56 -13.09
CA ILE A 29 10.28 -12.85 -13.70
C ILE A 29 9.29 -13.67 -12.87
N GLY A 30 8.88 -13.15 -11.70
CA GLY A 30 7.83 -13.73 -10.87
C GLY A 30 6.43 -13.50 -11.43
N ASN A 31 5.44 -13.75 -10.62
CA ASN A 31 4.02 -13.65 -11.01
C ASN A 31 3.18 -12.88 -9.99
N VAL A 32 1.86 -12.82 -10.23
CA VAL A 32 0.85 -12.34 -9.30
C VAL A 32 -0.12 -13.49 -9.01
N ILE A 33 -0.41 -13.70 -7.73
CA ILE A 33 -1.43 -14.65 -7.26
C ILE A 33 -2.58 -13.88 -6.66
N ILE A 34 -3.79 -14.11 -7.17
CA ILE A 34 -5.03 -13.52 -6.66
C ILE A 34 -5.91 -14.63 -6.13
N GLY A 35 -6.29 -14.51 -4.86
CA GLY A 35 -7.14 -15.46 -4.15
C GLY A 35 -8.60 -15.46 -4.60
N ASN A 36 -9.46 -16.02 -3.76
CA ASN A 36 -10.89 -16.14 -4.01
C ASN A 36 -11.65 -14.91 -3.47
N ASN A 37 -12.78 -14.58 -4.11
CA ASN A 37 -13.67 -13.49 -3.69
C ASN A 37 -12.94 -12.12 -3.56
N VAL A 38 -11.86 -11.89 -4.29
CA VAL A 38 -11.15 -10.62 -4.34
C VAL A 38 -11.91 -9.63 -5.23
N GLN A 39 -11.98 -8.38 -4.83
CA GLN A 39 -12.48 -7.30 -5.68
C GLN A 39 -11.40 -6.26 -5.86
N ILE A 40 -11.10 -5.91 -7.10
CA ILE A 40 -10.11 -4.91 -7.48
C ILE A 40 -10.81 -3.87 -8.33
N GLY A 41 -10.77 -2.63 -7.87
CA GLY A 41 -11.34 -1.46 -8.53
C GLY A 41 -10.70 -1.13 -9.87
N SER A 42 -11.14 -0.05 -10.47
CA SER A 42 -10.69 0.39 -11.78
C SER A 42 -9.32 1.08 -11.73
N ASN A 43 -8.55 0.94 -12.82
CA ASN A 43 -7.25 1.59 -12.99
C ASN A 43 -6.27 1.33 -11.85
N CYS A 44 -6.32 0.15 -11.23
CA CYS A 44 -5.29 -0.31 -10.33
C CYS A 44 -4.09 -0.86 -11.09
N THR A 45 -2.93 -0.87 -10.47
CA THR A 45 -1.74 -1.52 -11.00
C THR A 45 -1.16 -2.48 -9.96
N ILE A 46 -0.99 -3.75 -10.35
CA ILE A 46 -0.46 -4.80 -9.48
C ILE A 46 0.73 -5.44 -10.18
N ASP A 47 1.92 -5.10 -9.70
CA ASP A 47 3.17 -5.52 -10.33
C ASP A 47 3.47 -6.99 -10.01
N ARG A 48 4.06 -7.69 -10.99
CA ARG A 48 4.65 -9.02 -10.72
C ARG A 48 5.84 -8.93 -9.79
N ALA A 49 6.08 -9.98 -9.05
CA ALA A 49 7.26 -10.09 -8.22
C ALA A 49 8.57 -10.12 -9.04
N SER A 50 9.66 -9.69 -8.44
CA SER A 50 11.00 -9.87 -9.06
C SER A 50 11.32 -11.36 -9.17
N LEU A 51 11.14 -12.09 -8.07
CA LEU A 51 11.16 -13.55 -7.94
C LEU A 51 9.97 -13.92 -7.05
N ASP A 52 9.49 -15.14 -7.12
CA ASP A 52 8.31 -15.63 -6.39
C ASP A 52 7.01 -14.91 -6.82
N SER A 53 6.19 -14.46 -5.89
CA SER A 53 4.86 -13.93 -6.18
C SER A 53 4.55 -12.63 -5.43
N THR A 54 3.83 -11.73 -6.07
CA THR A 54 2.99 -10.72 -5.42
C THR A 54 1.65 -11.39 -5.10
N ILE A 55 1.16 -11.30 -3.87
CA ILE A 55 0.03 -12.10 -3.40
C ILE A 55 -1.09 -11.21 -2.87
N ILE A 56 -2.28 -11.39 -3.41
CA ILE A 56 -3.52 -10.84 -2.87
C ILE A 56 -4.34 -12.02 -2.37
N GLU A 57 -4.45 -12.16 -1.04
CA GLU A 57 -5.15 -13.29 -0.43
C GLU A 57 -6.68 -13.19 -0.59
N ASP A 58 -7.41 -14.16 -0.04
CA ASP A 58 -8.86 -14.26 -0.19
C ASP A 58 -9.62 -13.08 0.45
N ASN A 59 -10.77 -12.74 -0.12
CA ASN A 59 -11.71 -11.74 0.41
C ASN A 59 -11.14 -10.31 0.52
N VAL A 60 -10.03 -10.01 -0.12
CA VAL A 60 -9.45 -8.67 -0.17
C VAL A 60 -10.32 -7.75 -1.03
N ARG A 61 -10.44 -6.49 -0.61
CA ARG A 61 -11.14 -5.43 -1.35
C ARG A 61 -10.16 -4.29 -1.62
N ILE A 62 -9.98 -3.97 -2.87
CA ILE A 62 -9.09 -2.89 -3.35
C ILE A 62 -9.95 -1.93 -4.17
N ASP A 63 -9.98 -0.68 -3.75
CA ASP A 63 -10.70 0.39 -4.45
C ASP A 63 -9.88 0.90 -5.65
N ASN A 64 -10.39 1.89 -6.35
CA ASN A 64 -9.82 2.41 -7.59
C ASN A 64 -8.44 3.08 -7.40
N LEU A 65 -7.62 3.07 -8.46
CA LEU A 65 -6.33 3.80 -8.51
C LEU A 65 -5.32 3.37 -7.42
N VAL A 66 -5.35 2.12 -6.99
CA VAL A 66 -4.39 1.59 -6.02
C VAL A 66 -3.19 0.98 -6.73
N GLN A 67 -1.98 1.29 -6.25
CA GLN A 67 -0.73 0.66 -6.67
C GLN A 67 -0.29 -0.40 -5.66
N ILE A 68 -0.12 -1.63 -6.11
CA ILE A 68 0.50 -2.73 -5.37
C ILE A 68 1.82 -3.08 -6.08
N ALA A 69 2.94 -2.76 -5.46
CA ALA A 69 4.24 -3.01 -6.06
C ALA A 69 4.67 -4.49 -5.92
N HIS A 70 5.80 -4.81 -6.55
CA HIS A 70 6.34 -6.16 -6.64
C HIS A 70 6.56 -6.81 -5.26
N ASN A 71 6.32 -8.10 -5.14
CA ASN A 71 6.54 -8.91 -3.93
C ASN A 71 5.71 -8.46 -2.70
N VAL A 72 4.69 -7.65 -2.88
CA VAL A 72 3.74 -7.30 -1.81
C VAL A 72 2.87 -8.50 -1.48
N ILE A 73 2.57 -8.68 -0.21
CA ILE A 73 1.56 -9.63 0.27
C ILE A 73 0.45 -8.84 0.96
N VAL A 74 -0.79 -9.04 0.52
CA VAL A 74 -1.99 -8.47 1.15
C VAL A 74 -2.80 -9.60 1.77
N GLY A 75 -2.90 -9.60 3.09
CA GLY A 75 -3.57 -10.64 3.87
C GLY A 75 -5.09 -10.63 3.75
N ASN A 76 -5.70 -11.76 4.05
CA ASN A 76 -7.15 -12.02 3.95
C ASN A 76 -8.01 -10.91 4.57
N HIS A 77 -9.16 -10.63 3.94
CA HIS A 77 -10.16 -9.68 4.44
C HIS A 77 -9.66 -8.24 4.61
N THR A 78 -8.50 -7.89 4.07
CA THR A 78 -7.98 -6.52 4.11
C THR A 78 -8.70 -5.66 3.07
N VAL A 79 -8.97 -4.41 3.47
CA VAL A 79 -9.62 -3.40 2.63
C VAL A 79 -8.65 -2.25 2.40
N ILE A 80 -8.48 -1.84 1.14
CA ILE A 80 -7.59 -0.76 0.72
C ILE A 80 -8.41 0.26 -0.06
N ALA A 81 -8.53 1.46 0.50
CA ALA A 81 -9.25 2.55 -0.16
C ALA A 81 -8.41 3.22 -1.25
N GLY A 82 -9.09 3.97 -2.11
CA GLY A 82 -8.57 4.50 -3.36
C GLY A 82 -7.33 5.38 -3.25
N GLN A 83 -6.55 5.39 -4.32
CA GLN A 83 -5.32 6.18 -4.46
C GLN A 83 -4.22 5.83 -3.45
N SER A 84 -4.29 4.67 -2.81
CA SER A 84 -3.23 4.21 -1.91
C SER A 84 -2.10 3.53 -2.68
N GLY A 85 -0.88 3.64 -2.17
CA GLY A 85 0.30 3.03 -2.76
C GLY A 85 1.06 2.16 -1.75
N ILE A 86 1.33 0.91 -2.13
CA ILE A 86 2.07 -0.05 -1.30
C ILE A 86 3.37 -0.39 -2.03
N ALA A 87 4.49 0.03 -1.45
CA ALA A 87 5.80 -0.17 -2.05
C ALA A 87 6.28 -1.62 -1.94
N GLY A 88 7.27 -1.97 -2.77
CA GLY A 88 7.73 -3.34 -2.96
C GLY A 88 8.13 -4.06 -1.68
N SER A 89 7.82 -5.35 -1.63
CA SER A 89 8.15 -6.26 -0.52
C SER A 89 7.51 -5.89 0.83
N ALA A 90 6.50 -5.04 0.85
CA ALA A 90 5.71 -4.80 2.06
C ALA A 90 4.76 -5.99 2.31
N ILE A 91 4.54 -6.31 3.58
CA ILE A 91 3.61 -7.35 4.01
C ILE A 91 2.48 -6.70 4.80
N ILE A 92 1.26 -6.84 4.31
CA ILE A 92 0.05 -6.35 4.98
C ILE A 92 -0.65 -7.56 5.61
N GLY A 93 -0.92 -7.48 6.91
CA GLY A 93 -1.63 -8.54 7.64
C GLY A 93 -3.09 -8.69 7.24
N LYS A 94 -3.78 -9.56 7.96
CA LYS A 94 -5.21 -9.86 7.76
C LYS A 94 -6.10 -8.82 8.42
N ASN A 95 -7.33 -8.65 7.90
CA ASN A 95 -8.36 -7.77 8.49
C ASN A 95 -7.92 -6.31 8.65
N CYS A 96 -6.99 -5.83 7.84
CA CYS A 96 -6.56 -4.44 7.88
C CYS A 96 -7.55 -3.52 7.15
N VAL A 97 -7.64 -2.28 7.63
CA VAL A 97 -8.41 -1.21 6.97
C VAL A 97 -7.45 -0.07 6.63
N ILE A 98 -7.19 0.12 5.35
CA ILE A 98 -6.26 1.13 4.85
C ILE A 98 -7.06 2.24 4.19
N GLY A 99 -6.98 3.44 4.76
CA GLY A 99 -7.66 4.63 4.27
C GLY A 99 -7.15 5.11 2.91
N GLY A 100 -7.88 5.99 2.27
CA GLY A 100 -7.51 6.53 0.95
C GLY A 100 -6.21 7.36 0.99
N GLN A 101 -5.47 7.34 -0.10
CA GLN A 101 -4.21 8.08 -0.25
C GLN A 101 -3.14 7.73 0.80
N VAL A 102 -3.16 6.53 1.32
CA VAL A 102 -2.11 6.03 2.22
C VAL A 102 -0.89 5.60 1.42
N GLY A 103 0.30 6.00 1.87
CA GLY A 103 1.57 5.51 1.35
C GLY A 103 2.23 4.56 2.34
N ILE A 104 2.57 3.33 1.91
CA ILE A 104 3.28 2.35 2.73
C ILE A 104 4.65 2.10 2.13
N ALA A 105 5.69 2.30 2.94
CA ALA A 105 7.09 2.09 2.52
C ALA A 105 7.38 0.61 2.25
N GLY A 106 8.38 0.36 1.41
CA GLY A 106 8.83 -1.00 1.09
C GLY A 106 9.50 -1.71 2.25
N HIS A 107 9.48 -3.05 2.20
CA HIS A 107 10.16 -3.94 3.15
C HIS A 107 9.69 -3.82 4.61
N ILE A 108 8.50 -3.27 4.85
CA ILE A 108 7.91 -3.19 6.19
C ILE A 108 6.76 -4.17 6.35
N LYS A 109 6.44 -4.48 7.60
CA LYS A 109 5.33 -5.35 7.98
C LYS A 109 4.26 -4.56 8.72
N ILE A 110 3.05 -4.62 8.22
CA ILE A 110 1.83 -4.17 8.89
C ILE A 110 1.20 -5.41 9.52
N GLY A 111 0.96 -5.37 10.82
CA GLY A 111 0.34 -6.47 11.56
C GLY A 111 -1.11 -6.74 11.16
N ASN A 112 -1.76 -7.66 11.86
CA ASN A 112 -3.16 -7.99 11.64
C ASN A 112 -4.09 -6.97 12.30
N SER A 113 -5.28 -6.78 11.75
CA SER A 113 -6.32 -5.90 12.31
C SER A 113 -5.84 -4.46 12.56
N VAL A 114 -4.98 -3.96 11.67
CA VAL A 114 -4.48 -2.59 11.73
C VAL A 114 -5.41 -1.66 10.96
N THR A 115 -5.73 -0.52 11.56
CA THR A 115 -6.44 0.57 10.88
C THR A 115 -5.49 1.72 10.60
N ILE A 116 -5.40 2.14 9.35
CA ILE A 116 -4.57 3.26 8.89
C ILE A 116 -5.49 4.36 8.37
N ALA A 117 -5.48 5.52 9.02
CA ALA A 117 -6.27 6.67 8.58
C ALA A 117 -5.81 7.20 7.23
N ALA A 118 -6.73 7.80 6.49
CA ALA A 118 -6.45 8.37 5.17
C ALA A 118 -5.25 9.34 5.18
N LYS A 119 -4.52 9.41 4.07
CA LYS A 119 -3.35 10.27 3.87
C LYS A 119 -2.16 9.99 4.80
N SER A 120 -2.13 8.87 5.50
CA SER A 120 -1.00 8.51 6.36
C SER A 120 0.20 8.04 5.55
N GLY A 121 1.40 8.44 5.96
CA GLY A 121 2.67 7.90 5.47
C GLY A 121 3.24 6.88 6.47
N VAL A 122 3.33 5.62 6.09
CA VAL A 122 3.80 4.55 6.97
C VAL A 122 5.22 4.15 6.58
N THR A 123 6.18 4.41 7.45
CA THR A 123 7.61 4.23 7.17
C THR A 123 8.29 3.16 8.02
N LYS A 124 7.55 2.50 8.91
CA LYS A 124 8.06 1.47 9.83
C LYS A 124 7.02 0.39 10.09
N ASN A 125 7.48 -0.73 10.64
CA ASN A 125 6.59 -1.83 11.02
C ASN A 125 5.52 -1.39 12.02
N ILE A 126 4.30 -1.89 11.84
CA ILE A 126 3.14 -1.62 12.69
C ILE A 126 2.72 -2.92 13.36
N LYS A 127 2.48 -2.87 14.67
CA LYS A 127 2.02 -4.02 15.45
C LYS A 127 0.54 -4.33 15.18
N ASP A 128 0.14 -5.57 15.48
CA ASP A 128 -1.25 -6.00 15.41
C ASP A 128 -2.19 -5.07 16.22
N ASN A 129 -3.43 -4.95 15.78
CA ASN A 129 -4.50 -4.19 16.43
C ASN A 129 -4.21 -2.70 16.64
N SER A 130 -3.26 -2.14 15.89
CA SER A 130 -2.92 -0.72 15.98
C SER A 130 -3.89 0.14 15.16
N VAL A 131 -4.19 1.34 15.68
CA VAL A 131 -4.85 2.39 14.91
C VAL A 131 -3.86 3.53 14.76
N ILE A 132 -3.50 3.88 13.51
CA ILE A 132 -2.49 4.89 13.22
C ILE A 132 -3.03 5.97 12.29
N ALA A 133 -2.51 7.17 12.46
CA ALA A 133 -2.82 8.32 11.63
C ALA A 133 -1.60 9.23 11.48
N GLY A 134 -1.55 9.94 10.37
CA GLY A 134 -0.58 11.02 10.19
C GLY A 134 -1.01 11.88 9.02
N PHE A 135 -1.38 13.13 9.28
CA PHE A 135 -1.83 14.12 8.31
C PHE A 135 -3.34 14.46 8.38
N PRO A 136 -3.93 14.87 9.51
CA PRO A 136 -5.26 15.45 9.45
C PRO A 136 -5.20 16.85 8.85
N ALA A 137 -6.16 17.20 7.99
CA ALA A 137 -6.41 18.59 7.62
C ALA A 137 -7.08 19.28 8.83
N ILE A 138 -6.57 20.44 9.18
CA ILE A 138 -7.09 21.29 10.25
C ILE A 138 -7.31 22.72 9.71
N ASP A 139 -7.98 23.57 10.48
CA ASP A 139 -8.15 24.99 10.12
C ASP A 139 -6.79 25.62 9.74
N ILE A 140 -6.79 26.44 8.68
CA ILE A 140 -5.54 27.00 8.11
C ILE A 140 -4.75 27.86 9.10
N ASN A 141 -5.40 28.57 10.01
CA ASN A 141 -4.71 29.39 10.99
C ASN A 141 -4.12 28.52 12.10
N THR A 142 -4.81 27.46 12.49
CA THR A 142 -4.31 26.44 13.41
C THR A 142 -3.11 25.71 12.82
N TRP A 143 -3.17 25.33 11.53
CA TRP A 143 -2.06 24.70 10.83
C TRP A 143 -0.82 25.63 10.79
N LYS A 144 -0.98 26.91 10.40
CA LYS A 144 0.11 27.87 10.39
C LYS A 144 0.78 28.02 11.75
N LYS A 145 -0.01 28.08 12.83
CA LYS A 145 0.50 28.18 14.20
C LYS A 145 1.28 26.92 14.61
N SER A 146 0.78 25.73 14.26
CA SER A 146 1.45 24.46 14.57
C SER A 146 2.79 24.34 13.84
N ILE A 147 2.85 24.73 12.56
CA ILE A 147 4.09 24.72 11.78
C ILE A 147 5.11 25.72 12.37
N ILE A 148 4.70 26.95 12.70
CA ILE A 148 5.59 27.93 13.31
C ILE A 148 6.17 27.43 14.63
N LYS A 149 5.35 26.79 15.47
CA LYS A 149 5.81 26.20 16.72
C LYS A 149 6.84 25.09 16.49
N GLN A 150 6.55 24.18 15.57
CA GLN A 150 7.44 23.08 15.21
C GLN A 150 8.83 23.55 14.72
N TYR A 151 8.89 24.62 13.92
CA TYR A 151 10.15 25.18 13.44
C TYR A 151 10.90 25.99 14.53
N LYS A 152 10.21 26.55 15.52
CA LYS A 152 10.87 27.25 16.65
C LYS A 152 11.58 26.28 17.58
N ASP A 153 11.04 25.07 17.74
CA ASP A 153 11.61 24.03 18.62
C ASP A 153 12.81 23.29 17.98
N ILE A 154 13.16 23.61 16.71
CA ILE A 154 14.29 23.01 15.97
C ILE A 154 15.58 23.89 16.06
N LYS A 155 15.55 25.05 16.70
CA LYS A 155 16.72 25.95 16.84
C LYS A 155 17.49 25.71 18.13
#